data_e77a042edc770723fd13a9b5faec05a2
#
_entry.id   e77a042edc770723fd13a9b5faec05a2
#
_cell.length_a   1.000
_cell.length_b   1.000
_cell.length_c   1.000
_cell.angle_alpha   90.00
_cell.angle_beta   90.00
_cell.angle_gamma   90.00
#
_symmetry.space_group_name_H-M   'P 1'
#
loop_
_entity.id
_entity.type
_entity.pdbx_description
1 polymer ?
#
loop_
_entity_poly.entity_id
_entity_poly.type
_entity_poly.pdbx_seq_one_letter_code
_entity_poly.pdbx_strand_id
1 'polypeptide(L)'
;KDDIPSKIVPARLDDEGGRALTDEELTNFFILLFPAGAETTRSAIGGGLRMLIEHPEQLQRLRDDPGMIKGAIEEMLRWMTPSIYKRRTVTQDTELGGRPLKRGDKVTIWEMSANRDSAMFDDPFTFDVARTPNRHISFGFGAHICLGAGLARLEIGIALEELLRRIARFDLHGAAEWIPNNRLLGLRNLPLSVSLKEQNP
;
A
#
# COMPACT_ATOMS: atom_id res chain seq x y z
N LYS A 1 3.72 3.57 29.06
CA LYS A 1 4.22 4.44 27.99
C LYS A 1 3.10 4.66 26.98
N ASP A 2 3.10 5.78 26.27
CA ASP A 2 2.14 6.04 25.20
C ASP A 2 2.70 5.50 23.87
N ASP A 3 2.81 4.17 23.80
CA ASP A 3 3.26 3.44 22.62
C ASP A 3 2.32 2.25 22.32
N ILE A 4 2.41 1.72 21.10
CA ILE A 4 1.54 0.63 20.64
C ILE A 4 1.67 -0.63 21.51
N PRO A 5 2.87 -1.13 21.84
CA PRO A 5 3.01 -2.29 22.72
C PRO A 5 2.35 -2.09 24.08
N SER A 6 2.54 -0.92 24.69
CA SER A 6 1.93 -0.60 26.00
C SER A 6 0.40 -0.54 25.95
N LYS A 7 -0.21 -0.36 24.80
CA LYS A 7 -1.67 -0.40 24.59
C LYS A 7 -2.18 -1.81 24.29
N ILE A 8 -1.43 -2.60 23.53
CA ILE A 8 -1.86 -3.95 23.09
C ILE A 8 -1.72 -4.98 24.20
N VAL A 9 -0.61 -4.97 24.94
CA VAL A 9 -0.35 -5.96 25.99
C VAL A 9 -1.48 -6.03 27.03
N PRO A 10 -2.02 -4.91 27.56
CA PRO A 10 -3.14 -4.94 28.50
C PRO A 10 -4.52 -5.02 27.83
N ALA A 11 -4.61 -5.05 26.49
CA ALA A 11 -5.88 -5.04 25.79
C ALA A 11 -6.75 -6.26 26.15
N ARG A 12 -8.06 -6.06 26.10
CA ARG A 12 -9.06 -7.10 26.35
C ARG A 12 -9.89 -7.32 25.07
N LEU A 13 -10.27 -8.55 24.83
CA LEU A 13 -11.12 -8.95 23.71
C LEU A 13 -12.58 -8.93 24.18
N ASP A 14 -13.30 -7.88 23.82
CA ASP A 14 -14.68 -7.66 24.28
C ASP A 14 -15.65 -8.75 23.77
N ASP A 15 -15.44 -9.23 22.54
CA ASP A 15 -16.20 -10.30 21.90
C ASP A 15 -15.88 -11.71 22.45
N GLU A 16 -14.82 -11.84 23.23
CA GLU A 16 -14.40 -13.09 23.88
C GLU A 16 -14.45 -12.98 25.42
N GLY A 17 -15.44 -12.27 25.96
CA GLY A 17 -15.66 -12.18 27.42
C GLY A 17 -14.64 -11.35 28.17
N GLY A 18 -13.95 -10.45 27.52
CA GLY A 18 -12.97 -9.55 28.16
C GLY A 18 -11.64 -10.20 28.52
N ARG A 19 -11.31 -11.36 27.93
CA ARG A 19 -10.02 -12.01 28.19
C ARG A 19 -8.84 -11.19 27.62
N ALA A 20 -7.67 -11.37 28.18
CA ALA A 20 -6.43 -10.88 27.61
C ALA A 20 -5.97 -11.76 26.45
N LEU A 21 -5.12 -11.20 25.59
CA LEU A 21 -4.34 -11.99 24.65
C LEU A 21 -3.38 -12.92 25.42
N THR A 22 -3.21 -14.14 24.96
CA THR A 22 -2.17 -15.05 25.46
C THR A 22 -0.79 -14.58 24.98
N ASP A 23 0.28 -15.07 25.60
CA ASP A 23 1.66 -14.78 25.17
C ASP A 23 1.93 -15.23 23.72
N GLU A 24 1.32 -16.34 23.30
CA GLU A 24 1.41 -16.82 21.92
C GLU A 24 0.69 -15.87 20.94
N GLU A 25 -0.52 -15.44 21.27
CA GLU A 25 -1.27 -14.48 20.47
C GLU A 25 -0.55 -13.13 20.36
N LEU A 26 0.01 -12.64 21.48
CA LEU A 26 0.84 -11.42 21.49
C LEU A 26 2.08 -11.57 20.60
N THR A 27 2.78 -12.69 20.72
CA THR A 27 3.97 -13.00 19.93
C THR A 27 3.62 -13.01 18.43
N ASN A 28 2.56 -13.73 18.04
CA ASN A 28 2.09 -13.81 16.66
C ASN A 28 1.64 -12.46 16.13
N PHE A 29 0.98 -11.64 16.96
CA PHE A 29 0.56 -10.30 16.59
C PHE A 29 1.78 -9.41 16.27
N PHE A 30 2.81 -9.42 17.10
CA PHE A 30 4.01 -8.61 16.85
C PHE A 30 4.84 -9.11 15.68
N ILE A 31 4.97 -10.44 15.50
CA ILE A 31 5.63 -11.04 14.34
C ILE A 31 4.94 -10.60 13.04
N LEU A 32 3.61 -10.43 13.05
CA LEU A 32 2.87 -9.94 11.89
C LEU A 32 3.00 -8.42 11.72
N LEU A 33 2.90 -7.66 12.81
CA LEU A 33 2.82 -6.20 12.78
C LEU A 33 4.08 -5.55 12.18
N PHE A 34 5.27 -6.04 12.57
CA PHE A 34 6.55 -5.46 12.11
C PHE A 34 6.75 -5.54 10.59
N PRO A 35 6.72 -6.72 9.94
CA PRO A 35 6.92 -6.79 8.49
C PRO A 35 5.77 -6.17 7.71
N ALA A 36 4.54 -6.20 8.25
CA ALA A 36 3.39 -5.60 7.59
C ALA A 36 3.54 -4.08 7.41
N GLY A 37 4.09 -3.39 8.41
CA GLY A 37 4.33 -1.95 8.35
C GLY A 37 5.58 -1.56 7.57
N ALA A 38 6.68 -2.31 7.74
CA ALA A 38 7.99 -1.92 7.21
C ALA A 38 8.07 -2.00 5.67
N GLU A 39 7.68 -3.13 5.07
CA GLU A 39 7.96 -3.37 3.64
C GLU A 39 6.92 -2.76 2.71
N THR A 40 5.65 -2.77 3.07
CA THR A 40 4.57 -2.37 2.17
C THR A 40 4.55 -0.86 1.93
N THR A 41 4.69 -0.06 2.97
CA THR A 41 4.71 1.42 2.87
C THR A 41 5.97 1.89 2.16
N ARG A 42 7.15 1.33 2.51
CA ARG A 42 8.41 1.59 1.80
C ARG A 42 8.29 1.30 0.30
N SER A 43 7.69 0.16 -0.04
CA SER A 43 7.48 -0.24 -1.44
C SER A 43 6.50 0.67 -2.17
N ALA A 44 5.45 1.13 -1.50
CA ALA A 44 4.50 2.11 -2.07
C ALA A 44 5.18 3.45 -2.34
N ILE A 45 6.00 3.96 -1.41
CA ILE A 45 6.74 5.22 -1.57
C ILE A 45 7.76 5.10 -2.72
N GLY A 46 8.62 4.08 -2.69
CA GLY A 46 9.67 3.93 -3.70
C GLY A 46 9.12 3.70 -5.10
N GLY A 47 8.13 2.81 -5.23
CA GLY A 47 7.52 2.52 -6.50
C GLY A 47 6.64 3.66 -7.02
N GLY A 48 5.91 4.34 -6.14
CA GLY A 48 5.13 5.52 -6.49
C GLY A 48 6.02 6.69 -6.93
N LEU A 49 7.14 6.92 -6.24
CA LEU A 49 8.13 7.92 -6.66
C LEU A 49 8.69 7.60 -8.05
N ARG A 50 9.03 6.33 -8.30
CA ARG A 50 9.44 5.89 -9.63
C ARG A 50 8.40 6.26 -10.69
N MET A 51 7.12 5.98 -10.44
CA MET A 51 6.04 6.32 -11.36
C MET A 51 5.95 7.82 -11.63
N LEU A 52 6.09 8.64 -10.60
CA LEU A 52 6.11 10.10 -10.77
C LEU A 52 7.32 10.59 -11.59
N ILE A 53 8.48 9.93 -11.47
CA ILE A 53 9.66 10.27 -12.28
C ILE A 53 9.48 9.83 -13.73
N GLU A 54 8.89 8.65 -13.96
CA GLU A 54 8.60 8.12 -15.30
C GLU A 54 7.43 8.86 -15.99
N HIS A 55 6.60 9.59 -15.23
CA HIS A 55 5.48 10.42 -15.69
C HIS A 55 5.66 11.88 -15.25
N PRO A 56 6.60 12.62 -15.85
CA PRO A 56 6.96 13.96 -15.39
C PRO A 56 5.80 14.96 -15.43
N GLU A 57 4.83 14.77 -16.31
CA GLU A 57 3.60 15.56 -16.36
C GLU A 57 2.75 15.36 -15.09
N GLN A 58 2.70 14.16 -14.53
CA GLN A 58 1.99 13.88 -13.27
C GLN A 58 2.72 14.48 -12.07
N LEU A 59 4.06 14.40 -12.07
CA LEU A 59 4.88 15.05 -11.06
C LEU A 59 4.72 16.58 -11.09
N GLN A 60 4.64 17.16 -12.28
CA GLN A 60 4.44 18.61 -12.43
C GLN A 60 3.08 19.05 -11.90
N ARG A 61 2.01 18.30 -12.18
CA ARG A 61 0.67 18.58 -11.62
C ARG A 61 0.67 18.64 -10.10
N LEU A 62 1.41 17.74 -9.43
CA LEU A 62 1.53 17.76 -7.97
C LEU A 62 2.33 18.96 -7.44
N ARG A 63 3.29 19.46 -8.24
CA ARG A 63 4.05 20.67 -7.90
C ARG A 63 3.21 21.92 -8.03
N ASP A 64 2.35 21.96 -9.05
CA ASP A 64 1.48 23.10 -9.36
C ASP A 64 0.29 23.15 -8.40
N ASP A 65 -0.23 21.99 -7.98
CA ASP A 65 -1.34 21.86 -7.03
C ASP A 65 -1.05 20.79 -5.95
N PRO A 66 -0.45 21.18 -4.82
CA PRO A 66 -0.24 20.28 -3.68
C PRO A 66 -1.52 19.69 -3.09
N GLY A 67 -2.70 20.25 -3.36
CA GLY A 67 -3.98 19.70 -2.95
C GLY A 67 -4.28 18.33 -3.57
N MET A 68 -3.62 17.99 -4.68
CA MET A 68 -3.73 16.69 -5.35
C MET A 68 -2.98 15.55 -4.65
N ILE A 69 -2.14 15.83 -3.64
CA ILE A 69 -1.34 14.80 -2.95
C ILE A 69 -2.21 13.66 -2.43
N LYS A 70 -3.39 13.94 -1.90
CA LYS A 70 -4.32 12.90 -1.42
C LYS A 70 -4.74 11.94 -2.54
N GLY A 71 -5.06 12.45 -3.72
CA GLY A 71 -5.38 11.62 -4.89
C GLY A 71 -4.18 10.83 -5.39
N ALA A 72 -3.02 11.46 -5.41
CA ALA A 72 -1.76 10.82 -5.81
C ALA A 72 -1.39 9.64 -4.90
N ILE A 73 -1.61 9.74 -3.59
CA ILE A 73 -1.40 8.64 -2.64
C ILE A 73 -2.25 7.42 -3.03
N GLU A 74 -3.55 7.63 -3.29
CA GLU A 74 -4.43 6.52 -3.68
C GLU A 74 -4.01 5.92 -5.03
N GLU A 75 -3.59 6.75 -5.99
CA GLU A 75 -3.12 6.26 -7.28
C GLU A 75 -1.79 5.49 -7.17
N MET A 76 -0.86 5.96 -6.36
CA MET A 76 0.39 5.23 -6.06
C MET A 76 0.07 3.87 -5.42
N LEU A 77 -0.85 3.82 -4.47
CA LEU A 77 -1.30 2.58 -3.83
C LEU A 77 -1.99 1.64 -4.81
N ARG A 78 -2.88 2.16 -5.65
CA ARG A 78 -3.54 1.39 -6.71
C ARG A 78 -2.52 0.78 -7.66
N TRP A 79 -1.59 1.61 -8.14
CA TRP A 79 -0.60 1.22 -9.14
C TRP A 79 0.41 0.22 -8.59
N MET A 80 0.95 0.48 -7.43
CA MET A 80 1.98 -0.38 -6.83
C MET A 80 1.40 -1.66 -6.26
N THR A 81 0.24 -1.59 -5.61
CA THR A 81 -0.38 -2.76 -4.95
C THR A 81 0.68 -3.62 -4.23
N PRO A 82 1.36 -3.11 -3.17
CA PRO A 82 2.51 -3.77 -2.57
C PRO A 82 2.26 -5.22 -2.16
N SER A 83 1.05 -5.55 -1.74
CA SER A 83 0.61 -6.93 -1.50
C SER A 83 -0.16 -7.42 -2.73
N ILE A 84 0.48 -8.29 -3.51
CA ILE A 84 -0.01 -8.68 -4.84
C ILE A 84 -1.32 -9.46 -4.76
N TYR A 85 -1.46 -10.35 -3.78
CA TYR A 85 -2.64 -11.19 -3.60
C TYR A 85 -2.93 -11.54 -2.14
N LYS A 86 -4.16 -11.91 -1.89
CA LYS A 86 -4.63 -12.53 -0.65
C LYS A 86 -5.24 -13.90 -0.95
N ARG A 87 -5.14 -14.85 0.00
CA ARG A 87 -5.74 -16.16 -0.13
C ARG A 87 -6.76 -16.40 0.99
N ARG A 88 -7.85 -17.07 0.65
CA ARG A 88 -8.87 -17.53 1.59
C ARG A 88 -9.07 -19.03 1.45
N THR A 89 -9.48 -19.66 2.53
CA THR A 89 -9.92 -21.07 2.52
C THR A 89 -11.42 -21.09 2.66
N VAL A 90 -12.09 -21.82 1.77
CA VAL A 90 -13.54 -21.99 1.80
C VAL A 90 -13.91 -22.80 3.04
N THR A 91 -14.81 -22.28 3.88
CA THR A 91 -15.22 -22.91 5.15
C THR A 91 -16.42 -23.83 5.01
N GLN A 92 -17.21 -23.65 3.97
CA GLN A 92 -18.37 -24.49 3.62
C GLN A 92 -18.58 -24.48 2.11
N ASP A 93 -19.27 -25.49 1.59
CA ASP A 93 -19.62 -25.53 0.17
C ASP A 93 -20.37 -24.26 -0.22
N THR A 94 -19.98 -23.61 -1.30
CA THR A 94 -20.54 -22.35 -1.77
C THR A 94 -20.34 -22.18 -3.27
N GLU A 95 -20.79 -21.04 -3.80
CA GLU A 95 -20.56 -20.65 -5.19
C GLU A 95 -19.93 -19.26 -5.27
N LEU A 96 -19.04 -19.06 -6.22
CA LEU A 96 -18.46 -17.77 -6.53
C LEU A 96 -18.39 -17.57 -8.05
N GLY A 97 -19.08 -16.55 -8.56
CA GLY A 97 -19.09 -16.24 -10.00
C GLY A 97 -19.61 -17.40 -10.86
N GLY A 98 -20.63 -18.14 -10.43
CA GLY A 98 -21.18 -19.29 -11.14
C GLY A 98 -20.33 -20.57 -11.03
N ARG A 99 -19.27 -20.57 -10.22
CA ARG A 99 -18.41 -21.75 -10.01
C ARG A 99 -18.61 -22.33 -8.62
N PRO A 100 -18.92 -23.64 -8.52
CA PRO A 100 -19.03 -24.31 -7.24
C PRO A 100 -17.66 -24.42 -6.57
N LEU A 101 -17.64 -24.14 -5.28
CA LEU A 101 -16.46 -24.27 -4.41
C LEU A 101 -16.78 -25.22 -3.27
N LYS A 102 -15.83 -26.08 -2.93
CA LYS A 102 -15.93 -27.02 -1.83
C LYS A 102 -15.23 -26.51 -0.59
N ARG A 103 -15.69 -26.94 0.58
CA ARG A 103 -14.99 -26.75 1.83
C ARG A 103 -13.54 -27.20 1.71
N GLY A 104 -12.60 -26.33 2.09
CA GLY A 104 -11.16 -26.59 2.00
C GLY A 104 -10.50 -26.02 0.75
N ASP A 105 -11.26 -25.67 -0.28
CA ASP A 105 -10.71 -25.03 -1.49
C ASP A 105 -10.00 -23.74 -1.16
N LYS A 106 -9.01 -23.40 -1.99
CA LYS A 106 -8.21 -22.17 -1.86
C LYS A 106 -8.61 -21.17 -2.94
N VAL A 107 -9.12 -20.02 -2.50
CA VAL A 107 -9.44 -18.90 -3.38
C VAL A 107 -8.39 -17.82 -3.22
N THR A 108 -7.77 -17.44 -4.34
CA THR A 108 -6.77 -16.35 -4.37
C THR A 108 -7.39 -15.12 -5.03
N ILE A 109 -7.35 -14.01 -4.31
CA ILE A 109 -7.79 -12.70 -4.77
C ILE A 109 -6.53 -11.94 -5.21
N TRP A 110 -6.39 -11.68 -6.50
CA TRP A 110 -5.28 -10.94 -7.07
C TRP A 110 -5.57 -9.43 -7.03
N GLU A 111 -5.15 -8.78 -5.95
CA GLU A 111 -5.38 -7.35 -5.74
C GLU A 111 -4.78 -6.49 -6.87
N MET A 112 -3.60 -6.87 -7.36
CA MET A 112 -2.96 -6.18 -8.47
C MET A 112 -3.80 -6.24 -9.76
N SER A 113 -4.45 -7.38 -10.05
CA SER A 113 -5.36 -7.52 -11.19
C SER A 113 -6.65 -6.73 -10.96
N ALA A 114 -7.24 -6.83 -9.76
CA ALA A 114 -8.46 -6.10 -9.41
C ALA A 114 -8.28 -4.58 -9.47
N ASN A 115 -7.10 -4.07 -9.11
CA ASN A 115 -6.76 -2.65 -9.20
C ASN A 115 -6.51 -2.17 -10.65
N ARG A 116 -6.60 -3.08 -11.62
CA ARG A 116 -6.49 -2.83 -13.08
C ARG A 116 -7.66 -3.39 -13.87
N ASP A 117 -8.76 -3.68 -13.18
CA ASP A 117 -9.97 -4.18 -13.81
C ASP A 117 -10.70 -3.05 -14.56
N SER A 118 -10.87 -3.20 -15.87
CA SER A 118 -11.58 -2.22 -16.71
C SER A 118 -13.08 -2.09 -16.39
N ALA A 119 -13.66 -3.05 -15.65
CA ALA A 119 -15.02 -2.92 -15.14
C ALA A 119 -15.10 -1.93 -13.94
N MET A 120 -13.99 -1.61 -13.31
CA MET A 120 -13.91 -0.75 -12.12
C MET A 120 -13.16 0.55 -12.35
N PHE A 121 -12.24 0.57 -13.32
CA PHE A 121 -11.37 1.71 -13.59
C PHE A 121 -11.35 2.03 -15.07
N ASP A 122 -11.68 3.25 -15.41
CA ASP A 122 -11.44 3.77 -16.75
C ASP A 122 -9.93 3.88 -16.99
N ASP A 123 -9.46 3.46 -18.15
CA ASP A 123 -8.02 3.45 -18.50
C ASP A 123 -7.14 2.90 -17.39
N PRO A 124 -7.35 1.61 -16.95
CA PRO A 124 -6.73 1.07 -15.75
C PRO A 124 -5.21 0.99 -15.80
N PHE A 125 -4.61 1.06 -16.99
CA PHE A 125 -3.17 1.05 -17.24
C PHE A 125 -2.57 2.45 -17.42
N THR A 126 -3.34 3.50 -17.18
CA THR A 126 -2.86 4.88 -17.11
C THR A 126 -2.64 5.28 -15.65
N PHE A 127 -1.44 5.80 -15.35
CA PHE A 127 -1.12 6.39 -14.05
C PHE A 127 -1.60 7.84 -14.03
N ASP A 128 -2.61 8.15 -13.22
CA ASP A 128 -3.21 9.49 -13.12
C ASP A 128 -3.40 9.90 -11.66
N VAL A 129 -2.63 10.88 -11.21
CA VAL A 129 -2.68 11.41 -9.84
C VAL A 129 -4.02 12.09 -9.48
N ALA A 130 -4.85 12.39 -10.48
CA ALA A 130 -6.18 12.97 -10.29
C ALA A 130 -7.32 11.94 -10.41
N ARG A 131 -6.99 10.65 -10.51
CA ARG A 131 -8.01 9.60 -10.68
C ARG A 131 -9.09 9.68 -9.60
N THR A 132 -10.33 9.82 -10.03
CA THR A 132 -11.50 9.82 -9.18
C THR A 132 -12.74 9.26 -9.92
N PRO A 133 -13.48 8.28 -9.35
CA PRO A 133 -13.18 7.60 -8.10
C PRO A 133 -11.97 6.67 -8.22
N ASN A 134 -11.24 6.45 -7.11
CA ASN A 134 -10.14 5.51 -7.04
C ASN A 134 -10.44 4.41 -5.99
N ARG A 135 -11.26 3.43 -6.39
CA ARG A 135 -11.78 2.36 -5.52
C ARG A 135 -10.85 1.16 -5.47
N HIS A 136 -9.56 1.39 -5.29
CA HIS A 136 -8.60 0.31 -5.20
C HIS A 136 -8.76 -0.54 -3.93
N ILE A 137 -8.31 -1.79 -3.98
CA ILE A 137 -8.36 -2.73 -2.86
C ILE A 137 -6.97 -3.07 -2.30
N SER A 138 -5.98 -2.20 -2.48
CA SER A 138 -4.59 -2.41 -2.00
C SER A 138 -4.48 -2.59 -0.49
N PHE A 139 -5.46 -2.13 0.27
CA PHE A 139 -5.58 -2.35 1.71
C PHE A 139 -6.46 -3.55 2.08
N GLY A 140 -6.88 -4.33 1.10
CA GLY A 140 -7.84 -5.40 1.30
C GLY A 140 -9.27 -4.89 1.49
N PHE A 141 -10.13 -5.78 2.00
CA PHE A 141 -11.56 -5.54 2.12
C PHE A 141 -12.15 -6.39 3.26
N GLY A 142 -13.24 -5.88 3.89
CA GLY A 142 -13.99 -6.59 4.93
C GLY A 142 -13.26 -6.64 6.28
N ALA A 143 -13.49 -7.70 7.06
CA ALA A 143 -12.97 -7.86 8.41
C ALA A 143 -11.42 -7.86 8.50
N HIS A 144 -10.75 -8.13 7.39
CA HIS A 144 -9.29 -8.11 7.29
C HIS A 144 -8.75 -6.86 6.57
N ILE A 145 -9.50 -5.76 6.53
CA ILE A 145 -8.97 -4.49 6.01
C ILE A 145 -7.69 -4.10 6.77
N CYS A 146 -6.74 -3.52 6.06
CA CYS A 146 -5.44 -3.17 6.64
C CYS A 146 -5.59 -2.26 7.87
N LEU A 147 -5.09 -2.71 9.01
CA LEU A 147 -5.09 -1.94 10.26
C LEU A 147 -4.30 -0.63 10.11
N GLY A 148 -3.18 -0.68 9.38
CA GLY A 148 -2.27 0.46 9.16
C GLY A 148 -2.65 1.37 7.98
N ALA A 149 -3.84 1.24 7.38
CA ALA A 149 -4.19 1.99 6.16
C ALA A 149 -4.13 3.51 6.34
N GLY A 150 -4.51 4.02 7.51
CA GLY A 150 -4.40 5.44 7.85
C GLY A 150 -2.95 5.89 8.02
N LEU A 151 -2.14 5.10 8.73
CA LEU A 151 -0.72 5.37 8.95
C LEU A 151 0.07 5.36 7.64
N ALA A 152 -0.16 4.36 6.79
CA ALA A 152 0.51 4.26 5.48
C ALA A 152 0.22 5.49 4.60
N ARG A 153 -1.03 5.96 4.55
CA ARG A 153 -1.38 7.19 3.83
C ARG A 153 -0.68 8.43 4.39
N LEU A 154 -0.59 8.53 5.71
CA LEU A 154 0.13 9.61 6.37
C LEU A 154 1.62 9.59 6.03
N GLU A 155 2.27 8.44 6.13
CA GLU A 155 3.70 8.29 5.82
C GLU A 155 3.99 8.60 4.35
N ILE A 156 3.18 8.09 3.40
CA ILE A 156 3.34 8.38 1.98
C ILE A 156 3.13 9.87 1.72
N GLY A 157 2.13 10.49 2.36
CA GLY A 157 1.83 11.92 2.23
C GLY A 157 3.01 12.77 2.68
N ILE A 158 3.51 12.56 3.90
CA ILE A 158 4.66 13.29 4.44
C ILE A 158 5.91 13.10 3.55
N ALA A 159 6.15 11.87 3.09
CA ALA A 159 7.28 11.60 2.19
C ALA A 159 7.16 12.38 0.88
N LEU A 160 5.98 12.40 0.25
CA LEU A 160 5.74 13.17 -0.97
C LEU A 160 5.89 14.68 -0.74
N GLU A 161 5.29 15.22 0.29
CA GLU A 161 5.38 16.64 0.64
C GLU A 161 6.84 17.07 0.84
N GLU A 162 7.62 16.29 1.60
CA GLU A 162 9.02 16.59 1.85
C GLU A 162 9.89 16.45 0.60
N LEU A 163 9.65 15.45 -0.23
CA LEU A 163 10.36 15.27 -1.49
C LEU A 163 10.06 16.42 -2.47
N LEU A 164 8.78 16.76 -2.64
CA LEU A 164 8.35 17.87 -3.53
C LEU A 164 8.86 19.23 -3.03
N ARG A 165 8.93 19.42 -1.71
CA ARG A 165 9.41 20.64 -1.09
C ARG A 165 10.92 20.85 -1.29
N ARG A 166 11.72 19.78 -1.12
CA ARG A 166 13.20 19.87 -1.09
C ARG A 166 13.85 19.65 -2.44
N ILE A 167 13.25 18.84 -3.32
CA ILE A 167 13.91 18.37 -4.53
C ILE A 167 13.34 19.10 -5.75
N ALA A 168 14.25 19.77 -6.48
CA ALA A 168 13.89 20.43 -7.73
C ALA A 168 13.76 19.42 -8.88
N ARG A 169 14.68 18.45 -8.94
CA ARG A 169 14.74 17.48 -10.04
C ARG A 169 15.16 16.11 -9.55
N PHE A 170 14.56 15.07 -10.16
CA PHE A 170 14.92 13.67 -10.03
C PHE A 170 15.42 13.15 -11.37
N ASP A 171 16.53 12.41 -11.36
CA ASP A 171 17.08 11.73 -12.54
C ASP A 171 17.34 10.27 -12.21
N LEU A 172 16.75 9.33 -12.99
CA LEU A 172 17.02 7.91 -12.86
C LEU A 172 18.36 7.56 -13.51
N HIS A 173 19.18 6.77 -12.79
CA HIS A 173 20.47 6.27 -13.25
C HIS A 173 20.43 4.74 -13.32
N GLY A 174 19.90 4.20 -14.42
CA GLY A 174 19.80 2.76 -14.64
C GLY A 174 18.44 2.18 -14.29
N ALA A 175 18.36 0.85 -14.37
CA ALA A 175 17.13 0.12 -14.12
C ALA A 175 16.82 0.00 -12.62
N ALA A 176 15.56 0.12 -12.26
CA ALA A 176 15.11 -0.22 -10.93
C ALA A 176 15.23 -1.73 -10.69
N GLU A 177 15.77 -2.12 -9.54
CA GLU A 177 15.86 -3.53 -9.14
C GLU A 177 14.68 -3.92 -8.27
N TRP A 178 13.98 -4.97 -8.67
CA TRP A 178 12.85 -5.51 -7.92
C TRP A 178 13.28 -6.60 -6.95
N ILE A 179 12.61 -6.69 -5.81
CA ILE A 179 12.77 -7.81 -4.89
C ILE A 179 12.12 -9.04 -5.54
N PRO A 180 12.85 -10.16 -5.71
CA PRO A 180 12.30 -11.39 -6.27
C PRO A 180 11.36 -12.06 -5.25
N ASN A 181 10.11 -11.60 -5.21
CA ASN A 181 9.09 -12.07 -4.30
C ASN A 181 7.75 -12.19 -5.04
N ASN A 182 7.04 -13.29 -4.85
CA ASN A 182 5.77 -13.55 -5.51
C ASN A 182 4.54 -13.02 -4.73
N ARG A 183 4.73 -12.51 -3.52
CA ARG A 183 3.67 -12.01 -2.64
C ARG A 183 3.71 -10.50 -2.43
N LEU A 184 4.92 -9.95 -2.34
CA LEU A 184 5.13 -8.52 -2.11
C LEU A 184 5.85 -7.92 -3.32
N LEU A 185 5.30 -6.84 -3.86
CA LEU A 185 5.94 -6.04 -4.88
C LEU A 185 6.71 -4.92 -4.20
N GLY A 186 8.01 -4.90 -4.38
CA GLY A 186 8.87 -3.86 -3.81
C GLY A 186 10.17 -3.68 -4.57
N LEU A 187 10.71 -2.49 -4.50
CA LEU A 187 12.02 -2.17 -5.05
C LEU A 187 13.11 -2.51 -4.04
N ARG A 188 14.13 -3.23 -4.50
CA ARG A 188 15.39 -3.42 -3.78
C ARG A 188 16.25 -2.18 -3.90
N ASN A 189 16.32 -1.63 -5.10
CA ASN A 189 17.13 -0.46 -5.42
C ASN A 189 16.43 0.41 -6.46
N LEU A 190 16.50 1.72 -6.27
CA LEU A 190 16.05 2.74 -7.22
C LEU A 190 17.19 3.75 -7.37
N PRO A 191 18.11 3.53 -8.32
CA PRO A 191 19.26 4.42 -8.51
C PRO A 191 18.78 5.75 -9.09
N LEU A 192 18.95 6.82 -8.33
CA LEU A 192 18.59 8.18 -8.77
C LEU A 192 19.54 9.21 -8.20
N SER A 193 19.70 10.32 -8.92
CA SER A 193 20.28 11.54 -8.39
C SER A 193 19.19 12.60 -8.23
N VAL A 194 19.45 13.53 -7.33
CA VAL A 194 18.51 14.60 -7.03
C VAL A 194 19.24 15.96 -7.06
N SER A 195 18.57 16.96 -7.60
CA SER A 195 18.98 18.34 -7.43
C SER A 195 18.09 19.00 -6.38
N LEU A 196 18.68 19.61 -5.38
CA LEU A 196 17.92 20.30 -4.34
C LEU A 196 17.39 21.64 -4.85
N LYS A 197 16.27 22.07 -4.33
CA LYS A 197 15.79 23.44 -4.50
C LYS A 197 16.70 24.39 -3.74
N GLU A 198 16.95 25.56 -4.31
CA GLU A 198 17.63 26.63 -3.60
C GLU A 198 16.82 26.98 -2.34
N GLN A 199 17.46 26.95 -1.20
CA GLN A 199 16.86 27.47 0.02
C GLN A 199 16.95 28.99 -0.09
N ASN A 200 15.82 29.66 -0.30
CA ASN A 200 15.78 31.10 -0.08
C ASN A 200 16.06 31.35 1.41
N PRO A 201 17.04 32.21 1.73
CA PRO A 201 17.42 32.53 3.09
C PRO A 201 16.27 33.19 3.88
#